data_1ca78e9fe5a5d513a77a0469091112d5
#
_entry.id   1ca78e9fe5a5d513a77a0469091112d5
#
_cell.length_a   1.000
_cell.length_b   1.000
_cell.length_c   1.000
_cell.angle_alpha   90.00
_cell.angle_beta   90.00
_cell.angle_gamma   90.00
#
_symmetry.space_group_name_H-M   'P 1'
#
loop_
_entity.id
_entity.type
_entity.pdbx_description
1 polymer ?
#
loop_
_entity_poly.entity_id
_entity_poly.type
_entity_poly.pdbx_seq_one_letter_code
_entity_poly.pdbx_strand_id
1 'polypeptide(L)'
;MQRPISAFLKLGGLYFLPRTLDKIRKHARGELHAEHHEYLGKGFDGRLCHFLGIDYAALTTRTLAGGTDEEILAWIQQNGRTLTEVDAMIWNGFAAKRGWRDDATPGLEKNKADSGLAHRTDLVTYFDYYEVDEGRAPR
;
A
#
# COMPACT_ATOMS: atom_id res chain seq x y z
N MET A 1 -1.41 -18.95 -3.29
CA MET A 1 -1.04 -17.54 -3.58
C MET A 1 -1.02 -16.72 -2.31
N GLN A 2 -0.14 -15.76 -2.25
CA GLN A 2 0.14 -14.99 -1.04
C GLN A 2 -0.55 -13.62 -1.09
N ARG A 3 -0.92 -13.12 0.08
CA ARG A 3 -1.34 -11.73 0.26
C ARG A 3 -0.11 -10.85 0.48
N PRO A 4 -0.20 -9.55 0.18
CA PRO A 4 0.86 -8.62 0.54
C PRO A 4 1.00 -8.50 2.06
N ILE A 5 2.16 -8.05 2.50
CA ILE A 5 2.37 -7.71 3.91
C ILE A 5 1.50 -6.51 4.31
N SER A 6 1.36 -6.28 5.62
CA SER A 6 0.47 -5.25 6.16
C SER A 6 0.78 -3.85 5.64
N ALA A 7 -0.28 -3.09 5.35
CA ALA A 7 -0.19 -1.68 5.00
C ALA A 7 0.33 -0.81 6.14
N PHE A 8 0.22 -1.28 7.39
CA PHE A 8 0.70 -0.56 8.58
C PHE A 8 2.21 -0.64 8.80
N LEU A 9 2.93 -1.47 8.05
CA LEU A 9 4.38 -1.50 8.12
C LEU A 9 4.96 -0.25 7.48
N LYS A 10 6.08 0.23 8.02
CA LYS A 10 6.74 1.46 7.57
C LYS A 10 8.13 1.18 7.00
N LEU A 11 8.52 1.99 6.03
CA LEU A 11 9.89 2.09 5.54
C LEU A 11 10.19 3.59 5.36
N GLY A 12 11.30 4.06 5.91
CA GLY A 12 11.60 5.49 5.90
C GLY A 12 10.53 6.33 6.60
N GLY A 13 9.84 5.75 7.58
CA GLY A 13 8.75 6.40 8.31
C GLY A 13 7.41 6.45 7.56
N LEU A 14 7.29 5.80 6.40
CA LEU A 14 6.10 5.86 5.55
C LEU A 14 5.32 4.55 5.59
N TYR A 15 4.03 4.63 5.92
CA TYR A 15 3.10 3.52 5.73
C TYR A 15 3.00 3.13 4.27
N PHE A 16 2.68 1.88 4.03
CA PHE A 16 2.36 1.28 2.75
C PHE A 16 3.58 1.01 1.85
N LEU A 17 4.68 1.72 2.00
CA LEU A 17 5.86 1.53 1.15
C LEU A 17 6.39 0.08 1.19
N PRO A 18 6.55 -0.56 2.37
CA PRO A 18 6.92 -1.99 2.39
C PRO A 18 5.95 -2.87 1.63
N ARG A 19 4.64 -2.62 1.74
CA ARG A 19 3.61 -3.38 1.04
C ARG A 19 3.73 -3.21 -0.48
N THR A 20 4.01 -2.00 -0.95
CA THR A 20 4.22 -1.74 -2.38
C THR A 20 5.39 -2.56 -2.93
N LEU A 21 6.52 -2.55 -2.23
CA LEU A 21 7.70 -3.34 -2.62
C LEU A 21 7.41 -4.84 -2.58
N ASP A 22 6.70 -5.29 -1.56
CA ASP A 22 6.33 -6.70 -1.39
C ASP A 22 5.42 -7.18 -2.54
N LYS A 23 4.45 -6.37 -2.94
CA LYS A 23 3.58 -6.68 -4.08
C LYS A 23 4.39 -6.81 -5.37
N ILE A 24 5.32 -5.90 -5.61
CA ILE A 24 6.19 -5.94 -6.78
C ILE A 24 6.98 -7.25 -6.81
N ARG A 25 7.60 -7.60 -5.70
CA ARG A 25 8.43 -8.82 -5.59
C ARG A 25 7.59 -10.09 -5.74
N LYS A 26 6.48 -10.18 -5.05
CA LYS A 26 5.58 -11.34 -5.11
C LYS A 26 4.98 -11.52 -6.50
N HIS A 27 4.58 -10.43 -7.14
CA HIS A 27 4.04 -10.49 -8.49
C HIS A 27 5.09 -11.02 -9.48
N ALA A 28 6.32 -10.53 -9.39
CA ALA A 28 7.41 -10.98 -10.27
C ALA A 28 7.75 -12.47 -10.08
N ARG A 29 7.54 -13.01 -8.88
CA ARG A 29 7.75 -14.44 -8.60
C ARG A 29 6.54 -15.32 -8.91
N GLY A 30 5.43 -14.72 -9.38
CA GLY A 30 4.19 -15.46 -9.59
C GLY A 30 3.49 -15.91 -8.32
N GLU A 31 3.76 -15.25 -7.20
CA GLU A 31 3.25 -15.63 -5.87
C GLU A 31 2.12 -14.75 -5.36
N LEU A 32 1.87 -13.61 -5.99
CA LEU A 32 0.86 -12.66 -5.53
C LEU A 32 -0.54 -13.13 -5.88
N HIS A 33 -1.45 -13.13 -4.91
CA HIS A 33 -2.86 -13.44 -5.14
C HIS A 33 -3.45 -12.54 -6.23
N ALA A 34 -4.22 -13.13 -7.14
CA ALA A 34 -4.71 -12.46 -8.36
C ALA A 34 -5.54 -11.19 -8.09
N GLU A 35 -6.23 -11.13 -6.94
CA GLU A 35 -7.03 -9.95 -6.57
C GLU A 35 -6.23 -8.66 -6.52
N HIS A 36 -4.92 -8.74 -6.33
CA HIS A 36 -4.06 -7.57 -6.23
C HIS A 36 -3.49 -7.11 -7.57
N HIS A 37 -3.59 -7.93 -8.63
CA HIS A 37 -2.92 -7.66 -9.91
C HIS A 37 -3.43 -6.37 -10.58
N GLU A 38 -4.74 -6.14 -10.54
CA GLU A 38 -5.32 -4.95 -11.18
C GLU A 38 -4.98 -3.63 -10.49
N TYR A 39 -4.53 -3.69 -9.24
CA TYR A 39 -4.20 -2.50 -8.44
C TYR A 39 -2.71 -2.17 -8.43
N LEU A 40 -1.87 -2.99 -9.07
CA LEU A 40 -0.44 -2.71 -9.13
C LEU A 40 -0.18 -1.37 -9.84
N GLY A 41 0.49 -0.47 -9.16
CA GLY A 41 0.76 0.87 -9.65
C GLY A 41 -0.43 1.82 -9.62
N LYS A 42 -1.57 1.38 -9.09
CA LYS A 42 -2.81 2.15 -8.99
C LYS A 42 -3.21 2.34 -7.52
N GLY A 43 -4.26 3.12 -7.28
CA GLY A 43 -4.74 3.37 -5.93
C GLY A 43 -3.63 3.87 -5.01
N PHE A 44 -3.40 3.17 -3.91
CA PHE A 44 -2.33 3.55 -2.96
C PHE A 44 -0.95 3.53 -3.59
N ASP A 45 -0.63 2.53 -4.41
CA ASP A 45 0.67 2.47 -5.09
C ASP A 45 0.91 3.71 -5.95
N GLY A 46 -0.09 4.09 -6.74
CA GLY A 46 0.01 5.27 -7.61
C GLY A 46 0.10 6.56 -6.83
N ARG A 47 -0.69 6.71 -5.78
CA ARG A 47 -0.65 7.90 -4.92
C ARG A 47 0.67 8.00 -4.16
N LEU A 48 1.19 6.89 -3.66
CA LEU A 48 2.48 6.87 -2.98
C LEU A 48 3.60 7.28 -3.93
N CYS A 49 3.63 6.74 -5.13
CA CYS A 49 4.64 7.11 -6.13
C CYS A 49 4.54 8.59 -6.51
N HIS A 50 3.31 9.10 -6.67
CA HIS A 50 3.08 10.53 -6.90
C HIS A 50 3.62 11.37 -5.75
N PHE A 51 3.31 10.98 -4.51
CA PHE A 51 3.79 11.67 -3.31
C PHE A 51 5.32 11.65 -3.22
N LEU A 52 5.93 10.52 -3.53
CA LEU A 52 7.39 10.35 -3.51
C LEU A 52 8.08 11.07 -4.69
N GLY A 53 7.35 11.44 -5.73
CA GLY A 53 7.92 12.04 -6.92
C GLY A 53 8.70 11.06 -7.79
N ILE A 54 8.28 9.79 -7.82
CA ILE A 54 8.90 8.73 -8.63
C ILE A 54 7.87 8.08 -9.53
N ASP A 55 8.35 7.48 -10.61
CA ASP A 55 7.53 6.67 -11.51
C ASP A 55 7.42 5.23 -10.99
N TYR A 56 6.21 4.67 -10.98
CA TYR A 56 5.99 3.31 -10.49
C TYR A 56 6.75 2.27 -11.32
N ALA A 57 6.82 2.43 -12.64
CA ALA A 57 7.59 1.50 -13.49
C ALA A 57 9.08 1.55 -13.15
N ALA A 58 9.62 2.73 -12.88
CA ALA A 58 11.01 2.88 -12.45
C ALA A 58 11.24 2.24 -11.08
N LEU A 59 10.29 2.40 -10.14
CA LEU A 59 10.35 1.73 -8.83
C LEU A 59 10.34 0.22 -9.00
N THR A 60 9.50 -0.31 -9.87
CA THR A 60 9.43 -1.74 -10.17
C THR A 60 10.78 -2.25 -10.68
N THR A 61 11.36 -1.58 -11.66
CA THR A 61 12.68 -1.94 -12.20
C THR A 61 13.75 -1.93 -11.12
N ARG A 62 13.78 -0.88 -10.30
CA ARG A 62 14.77 -0.78 -9.21
C ARG A 62 14.57 -1.89 -8.16
N THR A 63 13.33 -2.15 -7.78
CA THR A 63 13.01 -3.18 -6.78
C THR A 63 13.43 -4.57 -7.26
N LEU A 64 13.17 -4.88 -8.51
CA LEU A 64 13.52 -6.19 -9.08
C LEU A 64 15.00 -6.35 -9.39
N ALA A 65 15.75 -5.26 -9.43
CA ALA A 65 17.21 -5.33 -9.53
C ALA A 65 17.87 -5.91 -8.26
N GLY A 66 17.12 -6.00 -7.16
CA GLY A 66 17.59 -6.61 -5.92
C GLY A 66 18.07 -5.61 -4.89
N GLY A 67 18.60 -6.13 -3.80
CA GLY A 67 19.04 -5.34 -2.67
C GLY A 67 18.04 -5.29 -1.53
N THR A 68 18.42 -4.59 -0.47
CA THR A 68 17.59 -4.43 0.73
C THR A 68 16.53 -3.34 0.55
N ASP A 69 15.54 -3.32 1.41
CA ASP A 69 14.55 -2.24 1.45
C ASP A 69 15.21 -0.88 1.69
N GLU A 70 16.25 -0.84 2.53
CA GLU A 70 17.01 0.38 2.83
C GLU A 70 17.74 0.90 1.59
N GLU A 71 18.28 0.01 0.76
CA GLU A 71 18.92 0.40 -0.49
C GLU A 71 17.91 0.95 -1.50
N ILE A 72 16.71 0.36 -1.56
CA ILE A 72 15.62 0.86 -2.40
C ILE A 72 15.13 2.21 -1.89
N LEU A 73 15.01 2.39 -0.56
CA LEU A 73 14.67 3.68 0.04
C LEU A 73 15.69 4.76 -0.34
N ALA A 74 16.98 4.44 -0.29
CA ALA A 74 18.02 5.38 -0.69
C ALA A 74 17.87 5.78 -2.17
N TRP A 75 17.56 4.83 -3.05
CA TRP A 75 17.27 5.12 -4.45
C TRP A 75 16.06 6.06 -4.61
N ILE A 76 14.97 5.81 -3.85
CA ILE A 76 13.78 6.66 -3.85
C ILE A 76 14.15 8.08 -3.45
N GLN A 77 14.93 8.24 -2.38
CA GLN A 77 15.36 9.56 -1.89
C GLN A 77 16.25 10.31 -2.89
N GLN A 78 17.03 9.59 -3.67
CA GLN A 78 17.90 10.19 -4.69
C GLN A 78 17.14 10.60 -5.95
N ASN A 79 16.09 9.89 -6.30
CA ASN A 79 15.37 10.08 -7.56
C ASN A 79 14.01 10.78 -7.39
N GLY A 80 13.49 10.84 -6.18
CA GLY A 80 12.22 11.46 -5.85
C GLY A 80 12.39 12.78 -5.09
N ARG A 81 11.31 13.17 -4.41
CA ARG A 81 11.30 14.37 -3.57
C ARG A 81 12.08 14.13 -2.28
N THR A 82 12.71 15.18 -1.77
CA THR A 82 13.20 15.19 -0.39
C THR A 82 12.01 15.35 0.55
N LEU A 83 11.80 14.40 1.46
CA LEU A 83 10.69 14.41 2.40
C LEU A 83 11.16 14.85 3.77
N THR A 84 10.30 15.64 4.45
CA THR A 84 10.47 16.04 5.84
C THR A 84 9.63 15.14 6.77
N GLU A 85 9.81 15.28 8.08
CA GLU A 85 8.96 14.61 9.06
C GLU A 85 7.48 15.00 8.91
N VAL A 86 7.22 16.27 8.56
CA VAL A 86 5.86 16.73 8.31
C VAL A 86 5.25 16.07 7.07
N ASP A 87 6.03 15.88 6.01
CA ASP A 87 5.57 15.16 4.83
C ASP A 87 5.17 13.72 5.18
N ALA A 88 6.00 13.02 5.97
CA ALA A 88 5.68 11.67 6.43
C ALA A 88 4.40 11.64 7.27
N MET A 89 4.22 12.61 8.16
CA MET A 89 3.00 12.72 8.97
C MET A 89 1.76 12.92 8.09
N ILE A 90 1.86 13.76 7.05
CA ILE A 90 0.76 14.02 6.13
C ILE A 90 0.41 12.74 5.35
N TRP A 91 1.41 12.06 4.80
CA TRP A 91 1.17 10.80 4.10
C TRP A 91 0.51 9.76 4.99
N ASN A 92 1.08 9.54 6.18
CA ASN A 92 0.59 8.52 7.10
C ASN A 92 -0.83 8.84 7.58
N GLY A 93 -1.14 10.10 7.83
CA GLY A 93 -2.48 10.54 8.20
C GLY A 93 -3.50 10.34 7.09
N PHE A 94 -3.11 10.61 5.85
CA PHE A 94 -3.95 10.31 4.68
C PHE A 94 -4.15 8.81 4.50
N ALA A 95 -3.05 8.07 4.43
CA ALA A 95 -3.09 6.64 4.07
C ALA A 95 -3.88 5.81 5.09
N ALA A 96 -3.60 5.99 6.38
CA ALA A 96 -4.22 5.19 7.43
C ALA A 96 -5.71 5.51 7.65
N LYS A 97 -6.19 6.66 7.17
CA LYS A 97 -7.59 7.08 7.32
C LYS A 97 -8.40 7.00 6.03
N ARG A 98 -7.78 6.62 4.93
CA ARG A 98 -8.46 6.52 3.64
C ARG A 98 -9.65 5.57 3.74
N GLY A 99 -10.82 6.03 3.30
CA GLY A 99 -12.09 5.33 3.41
C GLY A 99 -13.00 5.84 4.52
N TRP A 100 -12.42 6.57 5.49
CA TRP A 100 -13.20 7.17 6.57
C TRP A 100 -13.61 8.60 6.20
N ARG A 101 -14.93 8.80 6.02
CA ARG A 101 -15.53 10.11 5.71
C ARG A 101 -14.85 10.85 4.57
N ASP A 102 -14.53 10.14 3.48
CA ASP A 102 -13.93 10.72 2.27
C ASP A 102 -14.59 10.14 1.00
N ASP A 103 -14.06 10.54 -0.15
CA ASP A 103 -14.58 10.07 -1.44
C ASP A 103 -14.34 8.58 -1.71
N ALA A 104 -13.50 7.91 -0.92
CA ALA A 104 -13.27 6.47 -1.02
C ALA A 104 -14.23 5.64 -0.17
N THR A 105 -15.05 6.26 0.69
CA THR A 105 -15.97 5.54 1.58
C THR A 105 -16.92 4.61 0.82
N PRO A 106 -17.57 5.02 -0.28
CA PRO A 106 -18.46 4.11 -1.03
C PRO A 106 -17.71 2.88 -1.58
N GLY A 107 -16.47 3.06 -2.05
CA GLY A 107 -15.64 1.95 -2.53
C GLY A 107 -15.27 0.97 -1.43
N LEU A 108 -14.93 1.48 -0.24
CA LEU A 108 -14.65 0.63 0.92
C LEU A 108 -15.88 -0.20 1.29
N GLU A 109 -17.06 0.41 1.37
CA GLU A 109 -18.28 -0.30 1.71
C GLU A 109 -18.63 -1.37 0.67
N LYS A 110 -18.41 -1.09 -0.61
CA LYS A 110 -18.58 -2.08 -1.68
C LYS A 110 -17.60 -3.25 -1.52
N ASN A 111 -16.34 -2.97 -1.28
CA ASN A 111 -15.32 -4.01 -1.07
C ASN A 111 -15.64 -4.88 0.14
N LYS A 112 -16.10 -4.28 1.23
CA LYS A 112 -16.54 -5.02 2.42
C LYS A 112 -17.72 -5.96 2.07
N ALA A 113 -18.72 -5.45 1.37
CA ALA A 113 -19.87 -6.26 0.97
C ALA A 113 -19.45 -7.42 0.07
N ASP A 114 -18.60 -7.18 -0.92
CA ASP A 114 -18.10 -8.21 -1.84
C ASP A 114 -17.26 -9.28 -1.13
N SER A 115 -16.65 -8.93 0.00
CA SER A 115 -15.80 -9.84 0.79
C SER A 115 -16.52 -10.48 1.97
N GLY A 116 -17.83 -10.28 2.10
CA GLY A 116 -18.62 -10.83 3.21
C GLY A 116 -18.38 -10.12 4.54
N LEU A 117 -17.97 -8.86 4.52
CA LEU A 117 -17.64 -8.06 5.70
C LEU A 117 -18.57 -6.86 5.91
N ALA A 118 -19.73 -6.82 5.23
CA ALA A 118 -20.68 -5.71 5.38
C ALA A 118 -21.14 -5.52 6.83
N HIS A 119 -21.20 -6.60 7.63
CA HIS A 119 -21.59 -6.56 9.03
C HIS A 119 -20.51 -5.92 9.95
N ARG A 120 -19.31 -5.78 9.49
CA ARG A 120 -18.19 -5.23 10.26
C ARG A 120 -18.19 -3.70 10.16
N THR A 121 -19.06 -3.07 10.93
CA THR A 121 -19.21 -1.61 10.95
C THR A 121 -18.02 -0.90 11.62
N ASP A 122 -17.17 -1.64 12.32
CA ASP A 122 -15.92 -1.17 12.91
C ASP A 122 -14.79 -0.98 11.89
N LEU A 123 -14.91 -1.58 10.69
CA LEU A 123 -13.92 -1.41 9.63
C LEU A 123 -14.23 -0.15 8.84
N VAL A 124 -13.66 0.96 9.27
CA VAL A 124 -13.96 2.29 8.71
C VAL A 124 -12.85 2.84 7.81
N THR A 125 -11.73 2.11 7.67
CA THR A 125 -10.62 2.47 6.77
C THR A 125 -10.21 1.30 5.92
N TYR A 126 -9.56 1.58 4.77
CA TYR A 126 -8.99 0.53 3.94
C TYR A 126 -7.92 -0.28 4.66
N PHE A 127 -7.09 0.37 5.47
CA PHE A 127 -6.04 -0.34 6.21
C PHE A 127 -6.63 -1.36 7.17
N ASP A 128 -7.66 -1.00 7.92
CA ASP A 128 -8.36 -1.95 8.81
C ASP A 128 -9.02 -3.08 8.02
N TYR A 129 -9.64 -2.74 6.90
CA TYR A 129 -10.27 -3.72 6.01
C TYR A 129 -9.24 -4.74 5.50
N TYR A 130 -8.06 -4.28 5.07
CA TYR A 130 -7.02 -5.20 4.59
C TYR A 130 -6.58 -6.19 5.67
N GLU A 131 -6.44 -5.73 6.91
CA GLU A 131 -6.03 -6.62 8.01
C GLU A 131 -6.99 -7.79 8.20
N VAL A 132 -8.29 -7.53 8.10
CA VAL A 132 -9.33 -8.56 8.24
C VAL A 132 -9.45 -9.40 6.97
N ASP A 133 -9.57 -8.75 5.82
CA ASP A 133 -9.77 -9.45 4.53
C ASP A 133 -8.60 -10.36 4.19
N GLU A 134 -7.39 -9.96 4.53
CA GLU A 134 -6.16 -10.72 4.25
C GLU A 134 -5.77 -11.67 5.37
N GLY A 135 -6.58 -11.81 6.40
CA GLY A 135 -6.43 -12.85 7.43
C GLY A 135 -5.47 -12.52 8.57
N ARG A 136 -5.03 -11.26 8.72
CA ARG A 136 -4.19 -10.85 9.84
C ARG A 136 -4.99 -10.47 11.08
N ALA A 137 -6.28 -10.22 10.95
CA ALA A 137 -7.20 -9.97 12.05
C ALA A 137 -8.49 -10.78 11.85
N PRO A 138 -9.25 -11.05 12.93
CA PRO A 138 -10.46 -11.88 12.85
C PRO A 138 -11.58 -11.25 12.01
N ARG A 139 -12.26 -12.12 11.25
CA ARG A 139 -13.43 -11.73 10.44
C ARG A 139 -14.66 -11.44 11.30
#